data_198fc7e10531778890026a207e616ae9
#
_entry.id   198fc7e10531778890026a207e616ae9
#
_cell.length_a   1.000
_cell.length_b   1.000
_cell.length_c   1.000
_cell.angle_alpha   90.00
_cell.angle_beta   90.00
_cell.angle_gamma   90.00
#
_symmetry.space_group_name_H-M   'P 1'
#
loop_
_entity.id
_entity.type
_entity.pdbx_description
1 polymer ?
#
loop_
_entity_poly.entity_id
_entity_poly.type
_entity_poly.pdbx_seq_one_letter_code
_entity_poly.pdbx_strand_id
1 'polypeptide(L)'
;SCLMFKRFSSFYPVSELYYNYYWWLKESYRTLKEDGILVVKCMSTVSGGYQHNSEEYVFMAAMSLGFYCVDKFILNAKARLISGAKYKKQCHSRKYTSVFYVFQKNSKMLNKYNYFELINKMKESNLEGMVWELK
;
A
#
# COMPACT_ATOMS: atom_id res chain seq x y z
N SER A 1 -13.94 5.48 -20.89
CA SER A 1 -14.69 5.55 -19.63
C SER A 1 -13.80 6.13 -18.53
N CYS A 2 -14.30 7.11 -17.83
CA CYS A 2 -13.56 7.76 -16.76
C CYS A 2 -13.29 6.78 -15.63
N LEU A 3 -12.03 6.48 -15.34
CA LEU A 3 -11.60 5.58 -14.27
C LEU A 3 -12.15 5.98 -12.89
N MET A 4 -12.52 7.25 -12.70
CA MET A 4 -13.10 7.76 -11.45
C MET A 4 -14.40 7.06 -11.02
N PHE A 5 -15.14 6.44 -11.93
CA PHE A 5 -16.38 5.75 -11.63
C PHE A 5 -16.23 4.24 -11.40
N LYS A 6 -15.05 3.67 -11.64
CA LYS A 6 -14.80 2.27 -11.31
C LYS A 6 -14.63 2.13 -9.79
N ARG A 7 -15.45 1.29 -9.19
CA ARG A 7 -15.25 0.85 -7.80
C ARG A 7 -14.04 -0.07 -7.72
N PHE A 8 -13.30 -0.07 -6.63
CA PHE A 8 -12.14 -0.95 -6.43
C PHE A 8 -12.46 -2.43 -6.64
N SER A 9 -13.69 -2.87 -6.31
CA SER A 9 -14.15 -4.24 -6.55
C SER A 9 -14.34 -4.61 -8.02
N SER A 10 -14.31 -3.65 -8.95
CA SER A 10 -14.49 -3.87 -10.37
C SER A 10 -13.18 -4.03 -11.15
N PHE A 11 -12.04 -3.88 -10.48
CA PHE A 11 -10.74 -4.12 -11.10
C PHE A 11 -10.40 -5.61 -11.11
N TYR A 12 -10.30 -6.15 -12.31
CA TYR A 12 -9.84 -7.52 -12.53
C TYR A 12 -9.04 -7.58 -13.84
N PRO A 13 -7.84 -8.13 -13.85
CA PRO A 13 -7.13 -8.73 -12.70
C PRO A 13 -6.65 -7.72 -11.66
N VAL A 14 -6.21 -8.18 -10.50
CA VAL A 14 -5.73 -7.33 -9.39
C VAL A 14 -4.53 -6.45 -9.82
N SER A 15 -3.75 -6.88 -10.80
CA SER A 15 -2.68 -6.07 -11.40
C SER A 15 -3.17 -4.74 -11.97
N GLU A 16 -4.39 -4.69 -12.50
CA GLU A 16 -5.01 -3.45 -12.97
C GLU A 16 -5.24 -2.47 -11.82
N LEU A 17 -5.70 -2.97 -10.67
CA LEU A 17 -5.85 -2.17 -9.45
C LEU A 17 -4.51 -1.60 -8.99
N TYR A 18 -3.46 -2.41 -8.97
CA TYR A 18 -2.13 -1.99 -8.56
C TYR A 18 -1.53 -0.95 -9.51
N TYR A 19 -1.71 -1.14 -10.81
CA TYR A 19 -1.33 -0.15 -11.81
C TYR A 19 -2.02 1.20 -11.58
N ASN A 20 -3.33 1.18 -11.30
CA ASN A 20 -4.10 2.39 -11.03
C ASN A 20 -3.66 3.07 -9.71
N TYR A 21 -3.38 2.32 -8.66
CA TYR A 21 -2.81 2.88 -7.43
C TYR A 21 -1.49 3.60 -7.70
N TYR A 22 -0.60 2.97 -8.44
CA TYR A 22 0.68 3.60 -8.79
C TYR A 22 0.47 4.91 -9.58
N TRP A 23 -0.41 4.89 -10.55
CA TRP A 23 -0.72 6.06 -11.37
C TRP A 23 -1.32 7.21 -10.56
N TRP A 24 -2.29 6.92 -9.70
CA TRP A 24 -2.89 7.92 -8.81
C TRP A 24 -1.87 8.51 -7.85
N LEU A 25 -1.03 7.69 -7.25
CA LEU A 25 0.06 8.16 -6.38
C LEU A 25 1.04 9.04 -7.13
N LYS A 26 1.43 8.66 -8.35
CA LYS A 26 2.34 9.43 -9.20
C LYS A 26 1.77 10.80 -9.56
N GLU A 27 0.50 10.86 -9.98
CA GLU A 27 -0.17 12.11 -10.31
C GLU A 27 -0.39 12.99 -9.06
N SER A 28 -0.71 12.37 -7.94
CA SER A 28 -0.80 13.09 -6.66
C SER A 28 0.54 13.71 -6.26
N TYR A 29 1.62 12.96 -6.41
CA TYR A 29 2.97 13.47 -6.14
C TYR A 29 3.31 14.67 -7.05
N ARG A 30 2.99 14.56 -8.32
CA ARG A 30 3.24 15.63 -9.30
C ARG A 30 2.49 16.92 -8.98
N THR A 31 1.24 16.81 -8.53
CA THR A 31 0.33 17.95 -8.33
C THR A 31 0.41 18.58 -6.93
N LEU A 32 0.84 17.80 -5.94
CA LEU A 32 1.01 18.32 -4.59
C LEU A 32 2.17 19.31 -4.51
N LYS A 33 1.96 20.34 -3.69
CA LYS A 33 3.04 21.25 -3.28
C LYS A 33 4.00 20.54 -2.34
N GLU A 34 5.21 21.07 -2.18
CA GLU A 34 6.10 20.65 -1.10
C GLU A 34 5.37 20.76 0.24
N ASP A 35 5.59 19.80 1.12
CA ASP A 35 4.87 19.60 2.39
C ASP A 35 3.37 19.30 2.25
N GLY A 36 2.86 19.12 1.03
CA GLY A 36 1.48 18.71 0.80
C GLY A 36 1.19 17.30 1.30
N ILE A 37 -0.03 17.10 1.80
CA ILE A 37 -0.49 15.86 2.40
C ILE A 37 -1.41 15.11 1.45
N LEU A 38 -1.21 13.79 1.35
CA LEU A 38 -2.07 12.86 0.65
C LEU A 38 -2.56 11.77 1.61
N VAL A 39 -3.87 11.61 1.73
CA VAL A 39 -4.47 10.51 2.49
C VAL A 39 -4.97 9.45 1.52
N VAL A 40 -4.49 8.23 1.69
CA VAL A 40 -4.86 7.09 0.83
C VAL A 40 -5.53 6.01 1.67
N LYS A 41 -6.76 5.67 1.32
CA LYS A 41 -7.44 4.51 1.87
C LYS A 41 -7.18 3.29 1.01
N CYS A 42 -6.73 2.21 1.62
CA CYS A 42 -6.53 0.93 0.96
C CYS A 42 -6.92 -0.24 1.87
N MET A 43 -7.06 -1.39 1.26
CA MET A 43 -7.44 -2.61 1.94
C MET A 43 -6.88 -3.81 1.21
N SER A 44 -6.28 -4.73 1.95
CA SER A 44 -5.90 -6.03 1.43
C SER A 44 -7.14 -6.90 1.16
N THR A 45 -7.10 -7.65 0.08
CA THR A 45 -8.22 -8.46 -0.39
C THR A 45 -7.79 -9.87 -0.74
N VAL A 46 -8.75 -10.78 -0.84
CA VAL A 46 -8.55 -12.11 -1.41
C VAL A 46 -9.25 -12.15 -2.77
N SER A 47 -8.51 -12.52 -3.79
CA SER A 47 -9.03 -12.69 -5.15
C SER A 47 -8.38 -13.91 -5.80
N GLY A 48 -9.19 -14.73 -6.52
CA GLY A 48 -8.71 -15.94 -7.14
C GLY A 48 -8.11 -16.97 -6.16
N GLY A 49 -8.52 -16.94 -4.89
CA GLY A 49 -7.98 -17.81 -3.85
C GLY A 49 -6.65 -17.35 -3.23
N TYR A 50 -6.14 -16.19 -3.62
CA TYR A 50 -4.87 -15.64 -3.14
C TYR A 50 -5.08 -14.37 -2.33
N GLN A 51 -4.27 -14.21 -1.28
CA GLN A 51 -4.17 -12.97 -0.51
C GLN A 51 -3.38 -11.93 -1.32
N HIS A 52 -3.97 -10.75 -1.53
CA HIS A 52 -3.33 -9.60 -2.16
C HIS A 52 -3.13 -8.50 -1.12
N ASN A 53 -1.88 -8.19 -0.87
CA ASN A 53 -1.47 -7.22 0.15
C ASN A 53 -1.40 -5.80 -0.46
N SER A 54 -2.57 -5.26 -0.77
CA SER A 54 -2.69 -3.94 -1.39
C SER A 54 -2.15 -2.82 -0.50
N GLU A 55 -2.22 -2.99 0.80
CA GLU A 55 -1.70 -2.02 1.79
C GLU A 55 -0.19 -1.88 1.65
N GLU A 56 0.52 -2.99 1.64
CA GLU A 56 1.98 -3.01 1.48
C GLU A 56 2.39 -2.48 0.11
N TYR A 57 1.66 -2.85 -0.93
CA TYR A 57 1.92 -2.34 -2.27
C TYR A 57 1.79 -0.82 -2.34
N VAL A 58 0.71 -0.26 -1.80
CA VAL A 58 0.47 1.19 -1.78
C VAL A 58 1.57 1.91 -1.01
N PHE A 59 1.95 1.39 0.15
CA PHE A 59 3.04 1.94 0.95
C PHE A 59 4.35 1.95 0.16
N MET A 60 4.73 0.82 -0.44
CA MET A 60 5.96 0.69 -1.22
C MET A 60 5.96 1.60 -2.44
N ALA A 61 4.85 1.65 -3.18
CA ALA A 61 4.71 2.52 -4.34
C ALA A 61 4.83 4.01 -3.97
N ALA A 62 4.18 4.43 -2.89
CA ALA A 62 4.28 5.81 -2.39
C ALA A 62 5.72 6.17 -2.00
N MET A 63 6.40 5.30 -1.27
CA MET A 63 7.81 5.51 -0.89
C MET A 63 8.72 5.59 -2.12
N SER A 64 8.50 4.74 -3.13
CA SER A 64 9.30 4.76 -4.37
C SER A 64 9.13 6.04 -5.19
N LEU A 65 7.97 6.68 -5.07
CA LEU A 65 7.67 7.95 -5.75
C LEU A 65 8.21 9.18 -5.02
N GLY A 66 8.62 9.04 -3.76
CA GLY A 66 9.17 10.13 -2.98
C GLY A 66 8.30 10.63 -1.84
N PHE A 67 7.20 9.96 -1.54
CA PHE A 67 6.41 10.27 -0.36
C PHE A 67 7.09 9.80 0.93
N TYR A 68 6.89 10.55 1.99
CA TYR A 68 7.18 10.16 3.36
C TYR A 68 5.87 9.77 4.06
N CYS A 69 5.85 8.66 4.76
CA CYS A 69 4.68 8.24 5.53
C CYS A 69 4.69 8.92 6.90
N VAL A 70 3.76 9.84 7.11
CA VAL A 70 3.63 10.61 8.36
C VAL A 70 2.88 9.80 9.40
N ASP A 71 1.81 9.11 8.97
CA ASP A 71 0.94 8.38 9.88
C ASP A 71 0.19 7.24 9.18
N LYS A 72 -0.36 6.34 9.98
CA LYS A 72 -1.15 5.21 9.53
C LYS A 72 -2.30 4.97 10.51
N PHE A 73 -3.53 5.00 10.00
CA PHE A 73 -4.74 4.69 10.76
C PHE A 73 -5.36 3.40 10.29
N ILE A 74 -5.89 2.63 11.23
CA ILE A 74 -6.62 1.39 10.94
C ILE A 74 -8.08 1.58 11.33
N LEU A 75 -8.96 1.46 10.34
CA LEU A 75 -10.40 1.47 10.55
C LEU A 75 -10.93 0.03 10.65
N ASN A 76 -11.50 -0.31 11.80
CA ASN A 76 -12.23 -1.56 11.99
C ASN A 76 -13.71 -1.37 11.66
N ALA A 77 -14.21 -2.07 10.64
CA ALA A 77 -15.63 -2.09 10.33
C ALA A 77 -16.35 -3.14 11.19
N LYS A 78 -17.49 -2.80 11.77
CA LYS A 78 -18.31 -3.74 12.55
C LYS A 78 -18.89 -4.86 11.70
N ALA A 79 -19.23 -4.57 10.45
CA ALA A 79 -19.73 -5.54 9.47
C ALA A 79 -19.33 -5.14 8.07
N ARG A 80 -19.17 -6.12 7.19
CA ARG A 80 -18.95 -5.92 5.76
C ARG A 80 -19.92 -6.76 4.97
N LEU A 81 -20.36 -6.23 3.84
CA LEU A 81 -21.11 -7.00 2.86
C LEU A 81 -20.28 -8.19 2.39
N ILE A 82 -20.85 -9.36 2.48
CA ILE A 82 -20.19 -10.59 2.09
C ILE A 82 -20.70 -10.96 0.69
N SER A 83 -19.83 -11.04 -0.27
CA SER A 83 -20.14 -11.63 -1.59
C SER A 83 -20.17 -13.17 -1.54
N GLY A 84 -20.39 -13.72 -0.36
CA GLY A 84 -20.09 -15.10 -0.01
C GLY A 84 -21.11 -16.17 -0.40
N ALA A 85 -22.19 -15.82 -1.11
CA ALA A 85 -23.15 -16.83 -1.57
C ALA A 85 -22.60 -17.79 -2.64
N LYS A 86 -21.45 -17.48 -3.23
CA LYS A 86 -20.82 -18.27 -4.31
C LYS A 86 -19.93 -19.41 -3.83
N TYR A 87 -19.48 -19.38 -2.57
CA TYR A 87 -18.48 -20.33 -2.08
C TYR A 87 -19.07 -21.23 -0.98
N LYS A 88 -19.06 -22.52 -1.21
CA LYS A 88 -19.54 -23.53 -0.25
C LYS A 88 -18.65 -23.63 1.01
N LYS A 89 -17.42 -23.16 0.94
CA LYS A 89 -16.44 -23.23 2.05
C LYS A 89 -15.61 -21.97 2.10
N GLN A 90 -15.50 -21.38 3.29
CA GLN A 90 -14.61 -20.27 3.54
C GLN A 90 -13.18 -20.77 3.77
N CYS A 91 -12.25 -20.41 2.90
CA CYS A 91 -10.84 -20.81 2.98
C CYS A 91 -9.94 -19.72 3.57
N HIS A 92 -10.41 -18.47 3.64
CA HIS A 92 -9.66 -17.33 4.14
C HIS A 92 -10.43 -16.59 5.23
N SER A 93 -9.71 -16.02 6.17
CA SER A 93 -10.31 -15.15 7.19
C SER A 93 -10.93 -13.90 6.55
N ARG A 94 -12.06 -13.46 7.11
CA ARG A 94 -12.71 -12.23 6.67
C ARG A 94 -11.88 -11.01 7.03
N LYS A 95 -11.83 -10.04 6.12
CA LYS A 95 -11.13 -8.78 6.32
C LYS A 95 -12.11 -7.69 6.75
N TYR A 96 -11.91 -7.15 7.94
CA TYR A 96 -12.75 -6.09 8.54
C TYR A 96 -12.05 -4.75 8.62
N THR A 97 -10.78 -4.70 8.25
CA THR A 97 -9.94 -3.52 8.39
C THR A 97 -9.72 -2.79 7.07
N SER A 98 -9.69 -1.49 7.13
CA SER A 98 -9.13 -0.63 6.08
C SER A 98 -7.99 0.18 6.67
N VAL A 99 -6.97 0.44 5.88
CA VAL A 99 -5.83 1.26 6.27
C VAL A 99 -5.93 2.63 5.59
N PHE A 100 -5.66 3.67 6.36
CA PHE A 100 -5.47 5.02 5.85
C PHE A 100 -4.00 5.39 6.07
N TYR A 101 -3.28 5.56 5.00
CA TYR A 101 -1.94 6.14 5.04
C TYR A 101 -2.02 7.65 4.88
N VAL A 102 -1.26 8.35 5.69
CA VAL A 102 -1.03 9.78 5.56
C VAL A 102 0.38 9.98 5.02
N PHE A 103 0.47 10.36 3.75
CA PHE A 103 1.73 10.63 3.08
C PHE A 103 1.97 12.12 2.97
N GLN A 104 3.23 12.51 3.02
CA GLN A 104 3.67 13.89 2.78
C GLN A 104 4.72 13.93 1.69
N LYS A 105 4.59 14.92 0.81
CA LYS A 105 5.62 15.24 -0.17
C LYS A 105 6.70 16.09 0.50
N ASN A 106 7.76 15.44 0.99
CA ASN A 106 8.86 16.12 1.68
C ASN A 106 10.20 15.50 1.28
N SER A 107 10.92 16.15 0.38
CA SER A 107 12.18 15.68 -0.17
C SER A 107 13.31 15.51 0.86
N LYS A 108 13.28 16.31 1.94
CA LYS A 108 14.28 16.23 3.01
C LYS A 108 14.09 14.99 3.89
N MET A 109 12.85 14.58 4.10
CA MET A 109 12.53 13.41 4.93
C MET A 109 12.71 12.10 4.18
N LEU A 110 12.59 12.12 2.86
CA LEU A 110 12.72 10.94 2.02
C LEU A 110 14.06 10.24 2.23
N ASN A 111 15.16 10.98 2.20
CA ASN A 111 16.51 10.42 2.33
C ASN A 111 16.75 9.74 3.68
N LYS A 112 16.05 10.18 4.71
CA LYS A 112 16.21 9.65 6.07
C LYS A 112 15.47 8.32 6.27
N TYR A 113 14.33 8.15 5.62
CA TYR A 113 13.41 7.02 5.84
C TYR A 113 13.08 6.25 4.56
N ASN A 114 14.01 6.24 3.60
CA ASN A 114 13.82 5.47 2.37
C ASN A 114 14.11 3.99 2.62
N TYR A 115 13.06 3.23 2.87
CA TYR A 115 13.15 1.80 3.14
C TYR A 115 13.71 0.99 1.96
N PHE A 116 13.47 1.42 0.72
CA PHE A 116 14.03 0.75 -0.46
C PHE A 116 15.54 0.90 -0.52
N GLU A 117 16.04 2.11 -0.29
CA GLU A 117 17.48 2.36 -0.24
C GLU A 117 18.12 1.57 0.90
N LEU A 118 17.46 1.54 2.06
CA LEU A 118 17.92 0.78 3.21
C LEU A 118 17.98 -0.73 2.90
N ILE A 119 16.93 -1.28 2.28
CA ILE A 119 16.88 -2.69 1.87
C ILE A 119 18.00 -2.98 0.84
N ASN A 120 18.22 -2.11 -0.12
CA ASN A 120 19.28 -2.29 -1.12
C ASN A 120 20.66 -2.26 -0.47
N LYS A 121 20.91 -1.35 0.44
CA LYS A 121 22.15 -1.31 1.23
C LYS A 121 22.35 -2.60 2.03
N MET A 122 21.27 -3.14 2.63
CA MET A 122 21.33 -4.41 3.34
C MET A 122 21.63 -5.60 2.43
N LYS A 123 21.10 -5.62 1.20
CA LYS A 123 21.41 -6.67 0.22
C LYS A 123 22.87 -6.63 -0.25
N GLU A 124 23.44 -5.44 -0.38
CA GLU A 124 24.82 -5.22 -0.78
C GLU A 124 25.81 -5.49 0.36
N SER A 125 25.37 -5.36 1.61
CA SER A 125 26.17 -5.65 2.78
C SER A 125 26.24 -7.14 3.08
N ASN A 126 27.36 -7.57 3.66
CA ASN A 126 27.46 -8.94 4.17
C ASN A 126 26.65 -9.08 5.45
N LEU A 127 25.38 -9.54 5.32
CA LEU A 127 24.42 -9.62 6.41
C LEU A 127 24.88 -10.48 7.59
N GLU A 128 25.76 -11.43 7.37
CA GLU A 128 26.29 -12.32 8.43
C GLU A 128 27.01 -11.51 9.53
N GLY A 129 27.79 -10.50 9.16
CA GLY A 129 28.42 -9.60 10.13
C GLY A 129 27.43 -8.72 10.88
N MET A 130 26.39 -8.23 10.22
CA MET A 130 25.41 -7.32 10.82
C MET A 130 24.48 -7.99 11.84
N VAL A 131 24.10 -9.25 11.62
CA VAL A 131 23.21 -9.98 12.52
C VAL A 131 23.86 -10.23 13.89
N TRP A 132 25.17 -10.37 13.92
CA TRP A 132 25.93 -10.58 15.15
C TRP A 132 26.20 -9.31 15.95
N GLU A 133 26.27 -8.16 15.30
CA GLU A 133 26.46 -6.86 15.95
C GLU A 133 25.19 -6.36 16.67
N LEU A 134 24.01 -6.87 16.31
CA LEU A 134 22.74 -6.54 16.96
C LEU A 134 22.48 -7.33 18.26
N LYS A 135 23.36 -8.22 18.62
CA LYS A 135 23.34 -8.91 19.92
C LYS A 135 24.05 -8.07 20.98
#